data_f7b5f7498e387305fff83c1b51b3a29a
#
_entry.id   f7b5f7498e387305fff83c1b51b3a29a
#
_cell.length_a   1.000
_cell.length_b   1.000
_cell.length_c   1.000
_cell.angle_alpha   90.00
_cell.angle_beta   90.00
_cell.angle_gamma   90.00
#
_symmetry.space_group_name_H-M   'P 1'
#
loop_
_entity.id
_entity.type
_entity.pdbx_description
1 polymer ?
#
loop_
_entity_poly.entity_id
_entity_poly.type
_entity_poly.pdbx_seq_one_letter_code
_entity_poly.pdbx_strand_id
1 'polypeptide(L)'
;MKLKKQGCNICFAVIILILALVPPMLSLGIISSSSFVLFLGKCIAFSIVAIGLDLIWGYTGILSLGHGLYFALGGYAMAMYLKLQATGGNITSFMQTGGMTELPLIWKPFLSAPVSMLLVILVPAVIAGVIGYFIFRNRIKGVYFSIISQALTWAAYSLFTGLQSNTGGNDGITEITSLLGSVK
;
A
#
# COMPACT_ATOMS: atom_id res chain seq x y z
N MET A 1 -23.45 -10.09 -28.14
CA MET A 1 -22.12 -10.15 -27.46
C MET A 1 -21.18 -9.01 -27.85
N LYS A 2 -21.16 -8.50 -29.07
CA LYS A 2 -20.33 -7.38 -29.54
C LYS A 2 -20.63 -6.03 -28.83
N LEU A 3 -21.92 -5.69 -28.63
CA LEU A 3 -22.32 -4.42 -27.98
C LEU A 3 -21.88 -4.30 -26.51
N LYS A 4 -21.85 -5.40 -25.75
CA LYS A 4 -21.41 -5.42 -24.35
C LYS A 4 -19.89 -5.17 -24.23
N LYS A 5 -19.12 -5.68 -25.19
CA LYS A 5 -17.66 -5.47 -25.26
C LYS A 5 -17.32 -4.03 -25.66
N GLN A 6 -18.12 -3.40 -26.49
CA GLN A 6 -17.94 -2.03 -26.94
C GLN A 6 -18.24 -1.01 -25.84
N GLY A 7 -19.29 -1.25 -25.02
CA GLY A 7 -19.60 -0.43 -23.86
C GLY A 7 -18.50 -0.50 -22.77
N CYS A 8 -17.94 -1.68 -22.54
CA CYS A 8 -16.82 -1.85 -21.59
C CYS A 8 -15.56 -1.09 -22.06
N ASN A 9 -15.23 -1.14 -23.35
CA ASN A 9 -14.09 -0.42 -23.90
C ASN A 9 -14.26 1.10 -23.85
N ILE A 10 -15.49 1.60 -24.04
CA ILE A 10 -15.79 3.04 -23.94
C ILE A 10 -15.65 3.49 -22.48
N CYS A 11 -16.18 2.73 -21.52
CA CYS A 11 -16.02 3.01 -20.09
C CYS A 11 -14.55 3.05 -19.69
N PHE A 12 -13.75 2.09 -20.17
CA PHE A 12 -12.32 2.01 -19.89
C PHE A 12 -11.56 3.21 -20.49
N ALA A 13 -11.89 3.59 -21.74
CA ALA A 13 -11.32 4.75 -22.40
C ALA A 13 -11.66 6.07 -21.67
N VAL A 14 -12.89 6.21 -21.19
CA VAL A 14 -13.32 7.40 -20.41
C VAL A 14 -12.57 7.49 -19.08
N ILE A 15 -12.41 6.38 -18.38
CA ILE A 15 -11.64 6.33 -17.11
C ILE A 15 -10.17 6.72 -17.35
N ILE A 16 -9.53 6.16 -18.39
CA ILE A 16 -8.15 6.51 -18.75
C ILE A 16 -8.05 7.99 -19.13
N LEU A 17 -9.02 8.52 -19.89
CA LEU A 17 -9.04 9.93 -20.28
C LEU A 17 -9.16 10.84 -19.06
N ILE A 18 -10.04 10.51 -18.12
CA ILE A 18 -10.19 11.26 -16.86
C ILE A 18 -8.88 11.23 -16.07
N LEU A 19 -8.26 10.06 -15.91
CA LEU A 19 -6.98 9.91 -15.20
C LEU A 19 -5.84 10.66 -15.89
N ALA A 20 -5.82 10.73 -17.22
CA ALA A 20 -4.81 11.45 -17.99
C ALA A 20 -4.99 12.97 -17.95
N LEU A 21 -6.23 13.47 -17.77
CA LEU A 21 -6.52 14.89 -17.68
C LEU A 21 -6.21 15.49 -16.30
N VAL A 22 -6.19 14.68 -15.26
CA VAL A 22 -5.96 15.13 -13.88
C VAL A 22 -4.57 15.79 -13.70
N PRO A 23 -3.43 15.19 -14.15
CA PRO A 23 -2.12 15.82 -13.99
C PRO A 23 -1.97 17.19 -14.66
N PRO A 24 -2.40 17.41 -15.92
CA PRO A 24 -2.31 18.73 -16.53
C PRO A 24 -3.26 19.75 -15.91
N MET A 25 -4.44 19.37 -15.43
CA MET A 25 -5.35 20.30 -14.71
C MET A 25 -4.76 20.76 -13.38
N LEU A 26 -3.97 19.91 -12.71
CA LEU A 26 -3.20 20.27 -11.53
C LEU A 26 -2.08 21.26 -11.85
N SER A 27 -1.32 21.03 -12.92
CA SER A 27 -0.21 21.89 -13.33
C SER A 27 -0.66 23.28 -13.80
N LEU A 28 -1.88 23.38 -14.32
CA LEU A 28 -2.51 24.63 -14.75
C LEU A 28 -3.14 25.44 -13.61
N GLY A 29 -3.08 24.96 -12.36
CA GLY A 29 -3.63 25.64 -11.19
C GLY A 29 -5.16 25.71 -11.15
N ILE A 30 -5.86 24.99 -12.04
CA ILE A 30 -7.33 24.98 -12.11
C ILE A 30 -7.93 24.28 -10.88
N ILE A 31 -7.18 23.32 -10.31
CA ILE A 31 -7.54 22.60 -9.09
C ILE A 31 -6.51 22.97 -8.00
N SER A 32 -6.77 24.02 -7.25
CA SER A 32 -5.90 24.50 -6.18
C SER A 32 -6.18 23.85 -4.81
N SER A 33 -7.16 22.95 -4.71
CA SER A 33 -7.50 22.29 -3.47
C SER A 33 -6.59 21.07 -3.23
N SER A 34 -5.66 21.20 -2.28
CA SER A 34 -4.79 20.09 -1.82
C SER A 34 -5.61 18.84 -1.42
N SER A 35 -6.79 19.03 -0.86
CA SER A 35 -7.68 17.93 -0.45
C SER A 35 -8.20 17.12 -1.64
N PHE A 36 -8.49 17.76 -2.77
CA PHE A 36 -8.96 17.08 -3.98
C PHE A 36 -7.87 16.22 -4.61
N VAL A 37 -6.63 16.71 -4.62
CA VAL A 37 -5.46 15.96 -5.09
C VAL A 37 -5.23 14.72 -4.26
N LEU A 38 -5.27 14.84 -2.92
CA LEU A 38 -5.15 13.73 -2.00
C LEU A 38 -6.27 12.71 -2.19
N PHE A 39 -7.51 13.16 -2.40
CA PHE A 39 -8.63 12.28 -2.68
C PHE A 39 -8.43 11.48 -3.97
N LEU A 40 -8.02 12.13 -5.06
CA LEU A 40 -7.72 11.46 -6.32
C LEU A 40 -6.57 10.43 -6.18
N GLY A 41 -5.51 10.79 -5.47
CA GLY A 41 -4.41 9.88 -5.18
C GLY A 41 -4.88 8.61 -4.46
N LYS A 42 -5.75 8.75 -3.47
CA LYS A 42 -6.38 7.62 -2.78
C LYS A 42 -7.23 6.77 -3.72
N CYS A 43 -8.05 7.41 -4.57
CA CYS A 43 -8.88 6.68 -5.54
C CYS A 43 -8.04 5.86 -6.51
N ILE A 44 -6.93 6.41 -7.02
CA ILE A 44 -6.01 5.69 -7.92
C ILE A 44 -5.36 4.51 -7.19
N ALA A 45 -4.87 4.73 -5.97
CA ALA A 45 -4.26 3.68 -5.17
C ALA A 45 -5.23 2.52 -4.89
N PHE A 46 -6.46 2.82 -4.49
CA PHE A 46 -7.49 1.80 -4.28
C PHE A 46 -7.95 1.12 -5.57
N SER A 47 -7.91 1.80 -6.71
CA SER A 47 -8.21 1.19 -8.01
C SER A 47 -7.21 0.08 -8.37
N ILE A 48 -5.93 0.25 -8.04
CA ILE A 48 -4.91 -0.79 -8.23
C ILE A 48 -5.23 -2.02 -7.38
N VAL A 49 -5.64 -1.82 -6.12
CA VAL A 49 -6.06 -2.91 -5.21
C VAL A 49 -7.29 -3.63 -5.76
N ALA A 50 -8.27 -2.87 -6.25
CA ALA A 50 -9.50 -3.42 -6.82
C ALA A 50 -9.23 -4.29 -8.07
N ILE A 51 -8.34 -3.84 -8.97
CA ILE A 51 -7.92 -4.63 -10.14
C ILE A 51 -7.24 -5.92 -9.70
N GLY A 52 -6.36 -5.87 -8.69
CA GLY A 52 -5.71 -7.07 -8.15
C GLY A 52 -6.72 -8.06 -7.57
N LEU A 53 -7.74 -7.58 -6.86
CA LEU A 53 -8.79 -8.41 -6.30
C LEU A 53 -9.67 -9.03 -7.40
N ASP A 54 -10.03 -8.25 -8.43
CA ASP A 54 -10.84 -8.71 -9.57
C ASP A 54 -10.10 -9.79 -10.37
N LEU A 55 -8.79 -9.64 -10.57
CA LEU A 55 -7.95 -10.66 -11.20
C LEU A 55 -7.99 -11.99 -10.42
N ILE A 56 -7.81 -11.94 -9.10
CA ILE A 56 -7.83 -13.15 -8.28
C ILE A 56 -9.22 -13.80 -8.35
N TRP A 57 -10.26 -13.02 -8.13
CA TRP A 57 -11.64 -13.55 -8.14
C TRP A 57 -12.06 -14.02 -9.54
N GLY A 58 -11.75 -13.25 -10.57
CA GLY A 58 -12.14 -13.57 -11.95
C GLY A 58 -11.49 -14.85 -12.50
N TYR A 59 -10.22 -15.10 -12.17
CA TYR A 59 -9.50 -16.29 -12.66
C TYR A 59 -9.61 -17.51 -11.75
N THR A 60 -9.64 -17.33 -10.44
CA THR A 60 -9.62 -18.45 -9.49
C THR A 60 -10.97 -18.73 -8.85
N GLY A 61 -11.93 -17.82 -8.95
CA GLY A 61 -13.21 -17.88 -8.24
C GLY A 61 -13.06 -17.77 -6.71
N ILE A 62 -11.89 -17.39 -6.20
CA ILE A 62 -11.59 -17.31 -4.77
C ILE A 62 -11.57 -15.84 -4.34
N LEU A 63 -12.42 -15.47 -3.41
CA LEU A 63 -12.46 -14.13 -2.85
C LEU A 63 -11.38 -13.98 -1.77
N SER A 64 -10.39 -13.12 -2.01
CA SER A 64 -9.35 -12.80 -1.03
C SER A 64 -9.74 -11.59 -0.19
N LEU A 65 -10.13 -11.80 1.07
CA LEU A 65 -10.44 -10.71 2.01
C LEU A 65 -9.17 -10.12 2.66
N GLY A 66 -8.03 -10.77 2.47
CA GLY A 66 -6.74 -10.31 2.99
C GLY A 66 -5.89 -9.51 2.00
N HIS A 67 -6.43 -9.16 0.82
CA HIS A 67 -5.64 -8.49 -0.22
C HIS A 67 -5.10 -7.12 0.24
N GLY A 68 -5.87 -6.42 1.06
CA GLY A 68 -5.48 -5.14 1.66
C GLY A 68 -4.22 -5.22 2.54
N LEU A 69 -3.92 -6.38 3.14
CA LEU A 69 -2.72 -6.59 3.92
C LEU A 69 -1.44 -6.35 3.10
N TYR A 70 -1.36 -6.94 1.92
CA TYR A 70 -0.17 -6.83 1.06
C TYR A 70 0.00 -5.40 0.55
N PHE A 71 -1.10 -4.73 0.25
CA PHE A 71 -1.10 -3.31 -0.10
C PHE A 71 -0.61 -2.44 1.06
N ALA A 72 -1.11 -2.70 2.27
CA ALA A 72 -0.70 -1.98 3.48
C ALA A 72 0.80 -2.17 3.78
N LEU A 73 1.35 -3.38 3.62
CA LEU A 73 2.77 -3.66 3.81
C LEU A 73 3.65 -2.84 2.87
N GLY A 74 3.28 -2.76 1.59
CA GLY A 74 3.97 -1.90 0.61
C GLY A 74 3.87 -0.42 0.97
N GLY A 75 2.69 0.03 1.40
CA GLY A 75 2.45 1.38 1.89
C GLY A 75 3.30 1.73 3.11
N TYR A 76 3.40 0.82 4.08
CA TYR A 76 4.25 0.98 5.26
C TYR A 76 5.74 1.08 4.90
N ALA A 77 6.21 0.23 4.00
CA ALA A 77 7.59 0.28 3.52
C ALA A 77 7.92 1.64 2.87
N MET A 78 7.03 2.15 2.03
CA MET A 78 7.20 3.47 1.40
C MET A 78 7.09 4.61 2.41
N ALA A 79 6.11 4.57 3.31
CA ALA A 79 5.92 5.59 4.34
C ALA A 79 7.14 5.69 5.27
N MET A 80 7.74 4.56 5.63
CA MET A 80 8.94 4.53 6.46
C MET A 80 10.16 5.12 5.76
N TYR A 81 10.35 4.83 4.47
CA TYR A 81 11.38 5.47 3.67
C TYR A 81 11.22 7.00 3.67
N LEU A 82 10.01 7.50 3.39
CA LEU A 82 9.74 8.95 3.37
C LEU A 82 9.95 9.60 4.73
N LYS A 83 9.55 8.93 5.80
CA LYS A 83 9.77 9.43 7.18
C LYS A 83 11.24 9.49 7.55
N LEU A 84 12.04 8.48 7.19
CA LEU A 84 13.47 8.46 7.41
C LEU A 84 14.19 9.53 6.60
N GLN A 85 13.75 9.80 5.37
CA GLN A 85 14.29 10.91 4.59
C GLN A 85 13.98 12.26 5.24
N ALA A 86 12.77 12.45 5.75
CA ALA A 86 12.37 13.68 6.44
C ALA A 86 13.18 13.94 7.72
N THR A 87 13.59 12.87 8.43
CA THR A 87 14.40 12.97 9.67
C THR A 87 15.92 12.94 9.42
N GLY A 88 16.35 12.96 8.15
CA GLY A 88 17.78 12.85 7.78
C GLY A 88 18.44 11.55 8.22
N GLY A 89 17.69 10.46 8.29
CA GLY A 89 18.15 9.14 8.72
C GLY A 89 18.19 8.93 10.23
N ASN A 90 17.71 9.91 11.00
CA ASN A 90 17.62 9.81 12.45
C ASN A 90 16.36 9.06 12.90
N ILE A 91 16.30 8.78 14.21
CA ILE A 91 15.15 8.13 14.85
C ILE A 91 13.91 9.00 14.69
N THR A 92 12.80 8.39 14.34
CA THR A 92 11.51 9.07 14.15
C THR A 92 10.84 9.39 15.49
N SER A 93 9.96 10.39 15.53
CA SER A 93 9.29 10.86 16.75
C SER A 93 8.57 9.72 17.51
N PHE A 94 7.87 8.84 16.81
CA PHE A 94 7.16 7.72 17.46
C PHE A 94 8.10 6.66 18.05
N MET A 95 9.29 6.47 17.48
CA MET A 95 10.32 5.59 18.04
C MET A 95 10.93 6.18 19.31
N GLN A 96 11.18 7.51 19.33
CA GLN A 96 11.66 8.21 20.52
C GLN A 96 10.63 8.13 21.65
N THR A 97 9.36 8.34 21.36
CA THR A 97 8.27 8.20 22.33
C THR A 97 8.18 6.75 22.85
N GLY A 98 8.50 5.77 22.01
CA GLY A 98 8.58 4.36 22.38
C GLY A 98 9.85 3.97 23.16
N GLY A 99 10.71 4.93 23.52
CA GLY A 99 11.94 4.70 24.30
C GLY A 99 13.11 4.12 23.52
N MET A 100 13.06 4.13 22.17
CA MET A 100 14.17 3.69 21.34
C MET A 100 15.24 4.77 21.24
N THR A 101 16.50 4.36 21.37
CA THR A 101 17.68 5.24 21.25
C THR A 101 18.40 5.07 19.91
N GLU A 102 18.17 3.96 19.22
CA GLU A 102 18.79 3.65 17.94
C GLU A 102 17.77 3.18 16.91
N LEU A 103 18.07 3.37 15.62
CA LEU A 103 17.23 2.90 14.52
C LEU A 103 17.26 1.37 14.48
N PRO A 104 16.09 0.68 14.56
CA PRO A 104 16.00 -0.77 14.47
C PRO A 104 16.59 -1.30 13.16
N LEU A 105 17.21 -2.47 13.22
CA LEU A 105 17.93 -3.09 12.10
C LEU A 105 17.01 -3.32 10.90
N ILE A 106 15.72 -3.53 11.14
CA ILE A 106 14.67 -3.72 10.11
C ILE A 106 14.51 -2.47 9.23
N TRP A 107 14.73 -1.27 9.79
CA TRP A 107 14.52 -0.01 9.09
C TRP A 107 15.79 0.56 8.44
N LYS A 108 16.97 0.06 8.80
CA LYS A 108 18.24 0.51 8.20
C LYS A 108 18.29 0.39 6.66
N PRO A 109 17.75 -0.68 6.02
CA PRO A 109 17.74 -0.79 4.55
C PRO A 109 16.93 0.32 3.86
N PHE A 110 15.97 0.92 4.57
CA PHE A 110 15.10 1.98 4.04
C PHE A 110 15.76 3.38 4.00
N LEU A 111 17.02 3.49 4.35
CA LEU A 111 17.78 4.74 4.23
C LEU A 111 18.15 5.07 2.79
N SER A 112 18.28 4.08 1.92
CA SER A 112 18.64 4.27 0.52
C SER A 112 17.41 4.17 -0.41
N ALA A 113 17.23 5.15 -1.31
CA ALA A 113 16.11 5.20 -2.24
C ALA A 113 15.96 3.94 -3.12
N PRO A 114 17.02 3.43 -3.80
CA PRO A 114 16.86 2.28 -4.69
C PRO A 114 16.51 0.99 -3.93
N VAL A 115 17.07 0.80 -2.73
CA VAL A 115 16.76 -0.37 -1.90
C VAL A 115 15.34 -0.28 -1.37
N SER A 116 14.88 0.89 -0.95
CA SER A 116 13.52 1.09 -0.46
C SER A 116 12.48 0.81 -1.56
N MET A 117 12.69 1.31 -2.79
CA MET A 117 11.82 1.03 -3.92
C MET A 117 11.71 -0.47 -4.23
N LEU A 118 12.82 -1.18 -4.11
CA LEU A 118 12.83 -2.63 -4.28
C LEU A 118 12.09 -3.32 -3.13
N LEU A 119 12.29 -2.90 -1.89
CA LEU A 119 11.66 -3.48 -0.70
C LEU A 119 10.15 -3.24 -0.65
N VAL A 120 9.66 -2.10 -1.16
CA VAL A 120 8.21 -1.83 -1.28
C VAL A 120 7.48 -2.93 -2.07
N ILE A 121 8.14 -3.49 -3.07
CA ILE A 121 7.58 -4.58 -3.89
C ILE A 121 7.95 -5.95 -3.30
N LEU A 122 9.19 -6.14 -2.88
CA LEU A 122 9.71 -7.44 -2.47
C LEU A 122 9.13 -7.91 -1.13
N VAL A 123 8.94 -7.02 -0.16
CA VAL A 123 8.39 -7.38 1.16
C VAL A 123 6.97 -7.97 1.03
N PRO A 124 5.99 -7.28 0.43
CA PRO A 124 4.66 -7.87 0.27
C PRO A 124 4.67 -9.10 -0.65
N ALA A 125 5.52 -9.14 -1.69
CA ALA A 125 5.62 -10.29 -2.58
C ALA A 125 6.14 -11.54 -1.88
N VAL A 126 7.17 -11.42 -1.05
CA VAL A 126 7.72 -12.55 -0.27
C VAL A 126 6.70 -13.04 0.74
N ILE A 127 6.05 -12.14 1.48
CA ILE A 127 5.03 -12.51 2.47
C ILE A 127 3.83 -13.18 1.78
N ALA A 128 3.36 -12.64 0.65
CA ALA A 128 2.30 -13.24 -0.15
C ALA A 128 2.70 -14.62 -0.69
N GLY A 129 3.95 -14.78 -1.14
CA GLY A 129 4.49 -16.04 -1.64
C GLY A 129 4.55 -17.10 -0.55
N VAL A 130 5.06 -16.77 0.63
CA VAL A 130 5.15 -17.69 1.77
C VAL A 130 3.75 -18.13 2.23
N ILE A 131 2.86 -17.18 2.45
CA ILE A 131 1.49 -17.46 2.90
C ILE A 131 0.73 -18.25 1.83
N GLY A 132 0.83 -17.84 0.56
CA GLY A 132 0.21 -18.52 -0.56
C GLY A 132 0.71 -19.95 -0.69
N TYR A 133 2.01 -20.16 -0.56
CA TYR A 133 2.61 -21.52 -0.58
C TYR A 133 1.97 -22.42 0.48
N PHE A 134 1.88 -21.99 1.72
CA PHE A 134 1.29 -22.81 2.79
C PHE A 134 -0.20 -23.07 2.56
N ILE A 135 -0.96 -22.08 2.12
CA ILE A 135 -2.40 -22.20 1.90
C ILE A 135 -2.68 -23.16 0.72
N PHE A 136 -2.00 -22.96 -0.41
CA PHE A 136 -2.25 -23.78 -1.60
C PHE A 136 -1.68 -25.20 -1.47
N ARG A 137 -0.57 -25.39 -0.77
CA ARG A 137 -0.03 -26.71 -0.45
C ARG A 137 -1.02 -27.54 0.37
N ASN A 138 -1.75 -26.93 1.28
CA ASN A 138 -2.78 -27.60 2.08
C ASN A 138 -4.12 -27.73 1.35
N ARG A 139 -4.18 -27.40 0.04
CA ARG A 139 -5.39 -27.50 -0.80
C ARG A 139 -6.60 -26.75 -0.26
N ILE A 140 -6.38 -25.68 0.46
CA ILE A 140 -7.43 -24.83 1.01
C ILE A 140 -8.09 -24.07 -0.15
N LYS A 141 -9.42 -24.21 -0.30
CA LYS A 141 -10.19 -23.64 -1.42
C LYS A 141 -11.46 -22.93 -0.93
N GLY A 142 -12.00 -22.08 -1.80
CA GLY A 142 -13.32 -21.45 -1.59
C GLY A 142 -13.39 -20.59 -0.33
N VAL A 143 -14.47 -20.76 0.44
CA VAL A 143 -14.78 -19.96 1.62
C VAL A 143 -13.71 -20.04 2.71
N TYR A 144 -13.07 -21.19 2.88
CA TYR A 144 -12.02 -21.36 3.88
C TYR A 144 -10.81 -20.45 3.60
N PHE A 145 -10.47 -20.25 2.33
CA PHE A 145 -9.42 -19.30 1.95
C PHE A 145 -9.80 -17.86 2.37
N SER A 146 -11.04 -17.46 2.15
CA SER A 146 -11.52 -16.12 2.52
C SER A 146 -11.43 -15.89 4.03
N ILE A 147 -11.83 -16.89 4.84
CA ILE A 147 -11.77 -16.80 6.30
C ILE A 147 -10.32 -16.72 6.79
N ILE A 148 -9.42 -17.56 6.26
CA ILE A 148 -8.00 -17.55 6.66
C ILE A 148 -7.35 -16.24 6.25
N SER A 149 -7.62 -15.73 5.06
CA SER A 149 -7.06 -14.45 4.60
C SER A 149 -7.53 -13.27 5.47
N GLN A 150 -8.79 -13.29 5.92
CA GLN A 150 -9.32 -12.30 6.85
C GLN A 150 -8.67 -12.42 8.24
N ALA A 151 -8.54 -13.62 8.78
CA ALA A 151 -7.89 -13.88 10.07
C ALA A 151 -6.43 -13.41 10.05
N LEU A 152 -5.72 -13.65 8.95
CA LEU A 152 -4.34 -13.20 8.74
C LEU A 152 -4.24 -11.68 8.75
N THR A 153 -5.18 -10.98 8.12
CA THR A 153 -5.24 -9.51 8.14
C THR A 153 -5.42 -8.98 9.55
N TRP A 154 -6.31 -9.59 10.34
CA TRP A 154 -6.51 -9.23 11.74
C TRP A 154 -5.27 -9.51 12.61
N ALA A 155 -4.61 -10.64 12.40
CA ALA A 155 -3.37 -10.97 13.09
C ALA A 155 -2.25 -9.96 12.78
N ALA A 156 -2.10 -9.58 11.51
CA ALA A 156 -1.15 -8.57 11.09
C ALA A 156 -1.49 -7.19 11.68
N TYR A 157 -2.76 -6.78 11.65
CA TYR A 157 -3.21 -5.54 12.28
C TYR A 157 -2.85 -5.50 13.78
N SER A 158 -3.14 -6.59 14.51
CA SER A 158 -2.80 -6.70 15.94
C SER A 158 -1.29 -6.64 16.19
N LEU A 159 -0.47 -7.24 15.32
CA LEU A 159 0.99 -7.14 15.37
C LEU A 159 1.46 -5.70 15.19
N PHE A 160 0.96 -5.01 14.17
CA PHE A 160 1.34 -3.63 13.89
C PHE A 160 0.92 -2.66 14.98
N THR A 161 -0.28 -2.81 15.55
CA THR A 161 -0.74 -1.99 16.67
C THR A 161 -0.02 -2.32 17.97
N GLY A 162 0.35 -3.59 18.20
CA GLY A 162 1.10 -4.00 19.38
C GLY A 162 2.57 -3.55 19.40
N LEU A 163 3.20 -3.45 18.23
CA LEU A 163 4.59 -3.00 18.08
C LEU A 163 4.69 -1.47 17.90
N GLN A 164 4.01 -0.70 18.74
CA GLN A 164 3.88 0.75 18.62
C GLN A 164 5.22 1.48 18.41
N SER A 165 6.26 1.09 19.12
CA SER A 165 7.60 1.71 18.99
C SER A 165 8.23 1.52 17.61
N ASN A 166 7.90 0.45 16.89
CA ASN A 166 8.47 0.12 15.57
C ASN A 166 7.62 0.59 14.40
N THR A 167 6.30 0.67 14.57
CA THR A 167 5.34 0.86 13.49
C THR A 167 4.51 2.13 13.61
N GLY A 168 4.60 2.85 14.76
CA GLY A 168 3.71 3.96 15.06
C GLY A 168 2.35 3.53 15.65
N GLY A 169 2.13 2.21 15.83
CA GLY A 169 0.93 1.68 16.48
C GLY A 169 -0.36 2.00 15.73
N ASN A 170 -1.38 2.43 16.49
CA ASN A 170 -2.70 2.74 15.95
C ASN A 170 -2.73 4.03 15.10
N ASP A 171 -1.84 4.98 15.38
CA ASP A 171 -1.75 6.24 14.64
C ASP A 171 -1.01 6.08 13.30
N GLY A 172 -0.26 4.98 13.16
CA GLY A 172 0.55 4.68 11.99
C GLY A 172 1.73 5.66 11.80
N ILE A 173 2.26 5.72 10.58
CA ILE A 173 3.35 6.64 10.24
C ILE A 173 2.72 7.95 9.76
N THR A 174 2.75 8.97 10.62
CA THR A 174 2.23 10.32 10.37
C THR A 174 3.35 11.31 10.07
N GLU A 175 3.00 12.56 9.71
CA GLU A 175 3.95 13.66 9.44
C GLU A 175 4.94 13.37 8.30
N ILE A 176 4.45 12.81 7.21
CA ILE A 176 5.23 12.63 5.99
C ILE A 176 5.22 13.95 5.22
N THR A 177 6.31 14.70 5.25
CA THR A 177 6.36 16.07 4.74
C THR A 177 7.01 16.22 3.38
N SER A 178 7.76 15.24 2.86
CA SER A 178 8.42 15.39 1.55
C SER A 178 8.67 14.09 0.82
N LEU A 179 8.57 14.13 -0.51
CA LEU A 179 8.84 12.99 -1.39
C LEU A 179 10.32 12.89 -1.81
N LEU A 180 11.15 13.92 -1.64
CA LEU A 180 12.56 13.98 -2.10
C LEU A 180 13.38 15.04 -1.36
N GLY A 181 13.13 15.27 -0.09
CA GLY A 181 13.95 16.20 0.71
C GLY A 181 13.78 17.69 0.34
N SER A 182 12.85 18.02 -0.54
CA SER A 182 12.53 19.40 -0.89
C SER A 182 11.21 19.82 -0.27
N VAL A 183 11.24 20.23 0.98
CA VAL A 183 10.26 21.17 1.51
C VAL A 183 10.98 22.48 1.73
N LYS A 184 10.62 23.46 0.90
CA LYS A 184 10.71 24.86 1.30
C LYS A 184 9.43 25.23 1.99
#